data_866083def02c47f690336244d4b8a1b5
#
_entry.id   866083def02c47f690336244d4b8a1b5
#
_cell.length_a   1.000
_cell.length_b   1.000
_cell.length_c   1.000
_cell.angle_alpha   90.00
_cell.angle_beta   90.00
_cell.angle_gamma   90.00
#
_symmetry.space_group_name_H-M   'P 1'
#
loop_
_entity.id
_entity.type
_entity.pdbx_description
1 polymer ?
#
loop_
_entity_poly.entity_id
_entity_poly.type
_entity_poly.pdbx_seq_one_letter_code
_entity_poly.pdbx_strand_id
1 'polypeptide(L)'
;MCIFLYEPSEKGTDMPKNKFGKRFAVLLGLVICTVVIGNAEHSPTSIRLQEDHPVSLRFFGSPDAELFTRELGASFQGVLQKNWIATAKNGFPAGFVNASLPGFPWAGTMWSRDGGTFMRELVMRGYYQHAALLAECLMGLVQKNREGFFAFPEYFIGSKPGSELSTELDGTASIVISMALLWERLPYGNPAKDRIYAFLSQNSSPVGYLKSLVKSSPLAAGTGEFGCGVDIPGECYNVVQNNLTRLALLAAAEMAKESGKAALSEEDRQLAAKIQDGMEKYLVNKDGSWIWCIDVHSLKPNRVVLDSAPNLGFGGMNGVASMYADVLGLQPLVSDWNGVAHSQKTFQQLYNAPLRKMEFERYGIWTQFDVRGGGMLTSPSYGQGYAIQTMLLFDKLAMAGKALSWLAAATYSPIPEYKLHRASRYFLYERMYAPDSVGKVALEEGCGALNLVNVSEPLKVSRLMLGVDDSSLETIRIIPRIPDSWQGVEARNWPIRSPSGVIRVAILFERKGTGGEFTLKCAPGEEVDNLEVRMPSKDGYVWRGKKHVRFAHFETH
;
A
#
# COMPACT_ATOMS: atom_id res chain seq x y z
N MET A 1 3.40 34.67 3.85
CA MET A 1 4.44 34.60 4.89
C MET A 1 3.74 34.79 6.22
N CYS A 2 3.18 33.74 6.78
CA CYS A 2 2.62 33.71 8.13
C CYS A 2 3.36 32.63 8.90
N ILE A 3 4.23 33.08 9.75
CA ILE A 3 4.94 32.27 10.72
C ILE A 3 4.00 32.12 11.91
N PHE A 4 3.47 30.96 12.17
CA PHE A 4 2.86 30.62 13.44
C PHE A 4 3.96 30.11 14.36
N LEU A 5 4.38 30.99 15.27
CA LEU A 5 5.18 30.63 16.42
C LEU A 5 4.28 29.92 17.43
N TYR A 6 4.60 28.67 17.71
CA TYR A 6 4.01 27.92 18.81
C TYR A 6 4.78 28.30 20.08
N GLU A 7 4.16 29.05 20.97
CA GLU A 7 4.67 29.29 22.33
C GLU A 7 4.27 28.11 23.22
N PRO A 8 5.20 27.42 23.89
CA PRO A 8 4.85 26.45 24.91
C PRO A 8 4.43 27.14 26.20
N SER A 9 3.22 26.87 26.69
CA SER A 9 2.75 27.30 27.99
C SER A 9 3.55 26.62 29.10
N GLU A 10 4.35 27.40 29.81
CA GLU A 10 4.94 26.99 31.07
C GLU A 10 3.85 26.80 32.14
N LYS A 11 3.65 25.57 32.60
CA LYS A 11 3.15 25.32 33.95
C LYS A 11 4.13 24.40 34.65
N GLY A 12 4.84 25.02 35.59
CA GLY A 12 5.78 24.38 36.47
C GLY A 12 5.13 23.37 37.42
N THR A 13 5.82 22.25 37.59
CA THR A 13 5.72 21.44 38.80
C THR A 13 7.13 21.12 39.27
N ASP A 14 7.41 21.57 40.46
CA ASP A 14 8.64 21.35 41.22
C ASP A 14 8.89 19.86 41.42
N MET A 15 10.09 19.37 41.08
CA MET A 15 10.64 18.14 41.61
C MET A 15 11.99 18.39 42.30
N PRO A 16 12.26 17.71 43.40
CA PRO A 16 13.35 18.09 44.32
C PRO A 16 14.72 17.63 43.80
N LYS A 17 15.68 18.53 44.01
CA LYS A 17 17.11 18.31 43.78
C LYS A 17 17.65 17.24 44.77
N ASN A 18 18.16 16.13 44.27
CA ASN A 18 19.03 15.26 45.07
C ASN A 18 20.45 15.38 44.54
N LYS A 19 21.29 15.91 45.40
CA LYS A 19 22.76 15.90 45.29
C LYS A 19 23.28 14.49 45.62
N PHE A 20 24.04 13.89 44.74
CA PHE A 20 25.13 13.01 45.17
C PHE A 20 26.24 13.05 44.12
N GLY A 21 27.32 13.74 44.48
CA GLY A 21 28.61 13.59 43.82
C GLY A 21 29.35 12.40 44.40
N LYS A 22 30.03 11.66 43.52
CA LYS A 22 31.33 11.03 43.89
C LYS A 22 32.08 10.66 42.60
N ARG A 23 33.30 11.18 42.55
CA ARG A 23 34.35 10.87 41.60
C ARG A 23 34.72 9.38 41.70
N PHE A 24 34.85 8.73 40.56
CA PHE A 24 35.72 7.55 40.44
C PHE A 24 36.48 7.66 39.13
N ALA A 25 37.80 7.86 39.27
CA ALA A 25 38.76 7.65 38.23
C ALA A 25 39.11 6.16 38.21
N VAL A 26 39.00 5.49 37.07
CA VAL A 26 39.57 4.17 36.86
C VAL A 26 40.27 4.15 35.48
N LEU A 27 41.48 3.67 35.59
CA LEU A 27 42.54 3.46 34.60
C LEU A 27 42.09 2.94 33.24
N LEU A 28 42.73 3.53 32.25
CA LEU A 28 42.83 3.04 30.87
C LEU A 28 43.62 1.72 30.82
N GLY A 29 42.97 0.66 30.38
CA GLY A 29 43.64 -0.52 29.84
C GLY A 29 43.39 -0.57 28.35
N LEU A 30 44.36 -0.12 27.54
CA LEU A 30 44.33 -0.25 26.08
C LEU A 30 44.57 -1.72 25.71
N VAL A 31 43.55 -2.44 25.30
CA VAL A 31 43.69 -3.67 24.51
C VAL A 31 43.37 -3.30 23.06
N ILE A 32 44.40 -3.12 22.26
CA ILE A 32 44.29 -2.95 20.83
C ILE A 32 44.02 -4.34 20.24
N CYS A 33 42.75 -4.69 20.07
CA CYS A 33 42.35 -5.73 19.12
C CYS A 33 42.28 -5.11 17.74
N THR A 34 43.31 -5.29 16.95
CA THR A 34 43.34 -4.97 15.51
C THR A 34 42.41 -5.97 14.80
N VAL A 35 41.13 -5.65 14.72
CA VAL A 35 40.22 -6.29 13.77
C VAL A 35 40.52 -5.65 12.43
N VAL A 36 41.21 -6.40 11.57
CA VAL A 36 41.31 -6.07 10.15
C VAL A 36 39.92 -6.22 9.56
N ILE A 37 39.16 -5.13 9.57
CA ILE A 37 38.00 -5.00 8.72
C ILE A 37 38.54 -4.76 7.33
N GLY A 38 38.55 -5.81 6.52
CA GLY A 38 38.76 -5.69 5.09
C GLY A 38 37.67 -4.80 4.54
N ASN A 39 37.97 -3.53 4.32
CA ASN A 39 37.21 -2.67 3.43
C ASN A 39 37.31 -3.24 2.02
N ALA A 40 36.43 -4.18 1.72
CA ALA A 40 36.07 -4.39 0.32
C ALA A 40 35.35 -3.12 -0.11
N GLU A 41 36.06 -2.16 -0.64
CA GLU A 41 35.53 -1.14 -1.54
C GLU A 41 34.88 -1.88 -2.72
N HIS A 42 33.62 -2.30 -2.51
CA HIS A 42 32.75 -2.56 -3.64
C HIS A 42 32.45 -1.19 -4.25
N SER A 43 33.30 -0.79 -5.20
CA SER A 43 32.92 0.16 -6.24
C SER A 43 31.50 -0.26 -6.66
N PRO A 44 30.49 0.59 -6.57
CA PRO A 44 29.19 0.27 -7.14
C PRO A 44 29.47 0.13 -8.64
N THR A 45 29.49 -1.11 -9.10
CA THR A 45 29.42 -1.39 -10.54
C THR A 45 28.21 -0.60 -10.97
N SER A 46 28.42 0.42 -11.79
CA SER A 46 27.37 1.21 -12.38
C SER A 46 26.46 0.23 -13.11
N ILE A 47 25.39 -0.20 -12.43
CA ILE A 47 24.30 -0.93 -13.06
C ILE A 47 23.81 0.07 -14.10
N ARG A 48 24.21 -0.12 -15.37
CA ARG A 48 23.57 0.60 -16.46
C ARG A 48 22.11 0.25 -16.33
N LEU A 49 21.35 1.24 -15.92
CA LEU A 49 19.90 1.21 -15.90
C LEU A 49 19.48 0.90 -17.33
N GLN A 50 19.20 -0.37 -17.60
CA GLN A 50 18.55 -0.75 -18.84
C GLN A 50 17.27 0.07 -18.82
N GLU A 51 17.09 0.98 -19.78
CA GLU A 51 15.97 1.92 -19.79
C GLU A 51 14.70 1.13 -19.56
N ASP A 52 14.11 1.29 -18.38
CA ASP A 52 12.80 0.72 -18.07
C ASP A 52 11.87 1.26 -19.14
N HIS A 53 11.36 0.39 -20.00
CA HIS A 53 10.46 0.81 -21.06
C HIS A 53 9.26 1.51 -20.39
N PRO A 54 9.06 2.80 -20.62
CA PRO A 54 8.07 3.57 -19.89
C PRO A 54 6.68 2.96 -20.11
N VAL A 55 6.04 2.59 -19.01
CA VAL A 55 4.63 2.17 -19.03
C VAL A 55 3.78 3.41 -19.25
N SER A 56 2.89 3.34 -20.21
CA SER A 56 1.85 4.33 -20.42
C SER A 56 0.51 3.73 -20.00
N LEU A 57 -0.23 4.46 -19.16
CA LEU A 57 -1.59 4.12 -18.76
C LEU A 57 -2.46 5.36 -18.93
N ARG A 58 -3.51 5.26 -19.74
CA ARG A 58 -4.40 6.35 -20.06
C ARG A 58 -5.86 5.91 -19.90
N PHE A 59 -6.60 6.67 -19.12
CA PHE A 59 -8.07 6.61 -19.08
C PHE A 59 -8.64 7.72 -19.95
N PHE A 60 -9.77 7.46 -20.59
CA PHE A 60 -10.33 8.38 -21.56
C PHE A 60 -11.86 8.36 -21.58
N GLY A 61 -12.43 9.35 -22.31
CA GLY A 61 -13.87 9.46 -22.55
C GLY A 61 -14.60 10.35 -21.55
N SER A 62 -13.87 11.02 -20.65
CA SER A 62 -14.42 12.12 -19.84
C SER A 62 -13.31 13.09 -19.43
N PRO A 63 -13.63 14.37 -19.15
CA PRO A 63 -12.64 15.33 -18.63
C PRO A 63 -11.96 14.85 -17.36
N ASP A 64 -12.68 14.17 -16.46
CA ASP A 64 -12.14 13.64 -15.20
C ASP A 64 -11.15 12.49 -15.46
N ALA A 65 -11.43 11.63 -16.43
CA ALA A 65 -10.53 10.54 -16.83
C ALA A 65 -9.20 11.09 -17.35
N GLU A 66 -9.28 12.11 -18.18
CA GLU A 66 -8.10 12.77 -18.75
C GLU A 66 -7.32 13.55 -17.70
N LEU A 67 -8.01 14.25 -16.80
CA LEU A 67 -7.40 14.93 -15.67
C LEU A 67 -6.67 13.93 -14.76
N PHE A 68 -7.36 12.88 -14.35
CA PHE A 68 -6.79 11.82 -13.48
C PHE A 68 -5.54 11.21 -14.12
N THR A 69 -5.62 10.81 -15.39
CA THR A 69 -4.49 10.23 -16.13
C THR A 69 -3.29 11.16 -16.15
N ARG A 70 -3.50 12.42 -16.57
CA ARG A 70 -2.43 13.39 -16.73
C ARG A 70 -1.75 13.73 -15.41
N GLU A 71 -2.53 14.02 -14.39
CA GLU A 71 -2.00 14.52 -13.12
C GLU A 71 -1.42 13.38 -12.27
N LEU A 72 -2.01 12.18 -12.31
CA LEU A 72 -1.42 11.01 -11.64
C LEU A 72 -0.09 10.63 -12.29
N GLY A 73 -0.03 10.60 -13.62
CA GLY A 73 1.22 10.34 -14.34
C GLY A 73 2.30 11.37 -14.01
N ALA A 74 1.94 12.66 -14.00
CA ALA A 74 2.86 13.72 -13.65
C ALA A 74 3.30 13.66 -12.17
N SER A 75 2.41 13.28 -11.25
CA SER A 75 2.74 13.09 -9.84
C SER A 75 3.70 11.92 -9.64
N PHE A 76 3.44 10.80 -10.30
CA PHE A 76 4.32 9.63 -10.26
C PHE A 76 5.73 9.95 -10.77
N GLN A 77 5.83 10.59 -11.94
CA GLN A 77 7.12 11.05 -12.48
C GLN A 77 7.78 12.09 -11.56
N GLY A 78 6.97 12.94 -10.94
CA GLY A 78 7.45 13.91 -9.95
C GLY A 78 8.10 13.24 -8.73
N VAL A 79 7.52 12.16 -8.21
CA VAL A 79 8.12 11.37 -7.12
C VAL A 79 9.46 10.78 -7.57
N LEU A 80 9.53 10.15 -8.74
CA LEU A 80 10.78 9.57 -9.26
C LEU A 80 11.88 10.59 -9.48
N GLN A 81 11.54 11.82 -9.86
CA GLN A 81 12.50 12.87 -10.16
C GLN A 81 12.90 13.71 -8.94
N LYS A 82 12.02 13.93 -7.98
CA LYS A 82 12.19 14.92 -6.92
C LYS A 82 12.24 14.33 -5.51
N ASN A 83 11.49 13.27 -5.23
CA ASN A 83 11.48 12.61 -3.92
C ASN A 83 12.54 11.50 -3.84
N TRP A 84 12.97 11.00 -4.99
CA TRP A 84 13.89 9.89 -5.10
C TRP A 84 15.35 10.30 -4.90
N ILE A 85 16.08 9.56 -4.08
CA ILE A 85 17.50 9.72 -3.87
C ILE A 85 18.24 8.66 -4.72
N ALA A 86 18.66 9.05 -5.92
CA ALA A 86 19.32 8.12 -6.85
C ALA A 86 20.71 7.68 -6.38
N THR A 87 21.44 8.57 -5.72
CA THR A 87 22.78 8.31 -5.16
C THR A 87 22.84 8.81 -3.73
N ALA A 88 23.53 8.08 -2.85
CA ALA A 88 23.66 8.46 -1.45
C ALA A 88 24.20 9.88 -1.28
N LYS A 89 23.49 10.72 -0.52
CA LYS A 89 23.85 12.11 -0.26
C LYS A 89 23.22 12.64 1.02
N ASN A 90 23.93 13.53 1.72
CA ASN A 90 23.39 14.27 2.88
C ASN A 90 22.73 13.36 3.95
N GLY A 91 23.28 12.18 4.20
CA GLY A 91 22.76 11.22 5.18
C GLY A 91 21.57 10.37 4.68
N PHE A 92 21.19 10.49 3.40
CA PHE A 92 20.19 9.65 2.75
C PHE A 92 20.88 8.58 1.92
N PRO A 93 20.53 7.29 2.07
CA PRO A 93 21.03 6.23 1.20
C PRO A 93 20.42 6.32 -0.21
N ALA A 94 21.10 5.73 -1.18
CA ALA A 94 20.54 5.54 -2.51
C ALA A 94 19.25 4.69 -2.43
N GLY A 95 18.24 5.02 -3.22
CA GLY A 95 16.93 4.35 -3.18
C GLY A 95 15.96 4.88 -2.11
N PHE A 96 16.38 5.80 -1.25
CA PHE A 96 15.48 6.44 -0.29
C PHE A 96 14.45 7.30 -1.04
N VAL A 97 13.20 7.20 -0.62
CA VAL A 97 12.08 7.99 -1.18
C VAL A 97 11.52 8.89 -0.10
N ASN A 98 11.65 10.19 -0.28
CA ASN A 98 11.07 11.15 0.65
C ASN A 98 9.53 11.10 0.61
N ALA A 99 8.90 11.13 1.77
CA ALA A 99 7.45 11.19 1.87
C ALA A 99 6.86 12.50 1.31
N SER A 100 7.64 13.59 1.30
CA SER A 100 7.26 14.89 0.70
C SER A 100 8.47 15.62 0.16
N LEU A 101 8.24 16.65 -0.65
CA LEU A 101 9.30 17.57 -1.11
C LEU A 101 9.88 18.38 0.06
N PRO A 102 11.14 18.84 -0.07
CA PRO A 102 11.75 19.76 0.91
C PRO A 102 10.90 21.01 1.14
N GLY A 103 10.79 21.41 2.41
CA GLY A 103 9.99 22.56 2.83
C GLY A 103 8.53 22.23 3.16
N PHE A 104 8.11 20.99 3.01
CA PHE A 104 6.78 20.53 3.41
C PHE A 104 6.87 19.57 4.60
N PRO A 105 5.75 19.32 5.31
CA PRO A 105 5.68 18.26 6.31
C PRO A 105 6.16 16.91 5.75
N TRP A 106 6.78 16.12 6.59
CA TRP A 106 7.33 14.79 6.25
C TRP A 106 8.51 14.80 5.25
N ALA A 107 9.05 15.98 4.90
CA ALA A 107 10.29 16.05 4.14
C ALA A 107 11.44 15.37 4.91
N GLY A 108 12.23 14.56 4.24
CA GLY A 108 13.32 13.80 4.89
C GLY A 108 12.88 12.52 5.60
N THR A 109 11.59 12.18 5.55
CA THR A 109 11.06 10.93 6.12
C THR A 109 10.67 9.94 5.02
N MET A 110 10.61 8.66 5.38
CA MET A 110 10.01 7.59 4.57
C MET A 110 9.25 6.67 5.53
N TRP A 111 7.93 6.63 5.40
CA TRP A 111 7.08 5.72 6.15
C TRP A 111 7.21 4.32 5.57
N SER A 112 7.37 3.31 6.42
CA SER A 112 7.62 1.93 5.98
C SER A 112 6.47 1.36 5.15
N ARG A 113 5.24 1.62 5.56
CA ARG A 113 4.04 1.24 4.80
C ARG A 113 4.02 1.89 3.42
N ASP A 114 4.26 3.19 3.37
CA ASP A 114 4.21 3.97 2.13
C ASP A 114 5.33 3.56 1.18
N GLY A 115 6.55 3.35 1.72
CA GLY A 115 7.68 2.82 0.97
C GLY A 115 7.40 1.43 0.39
N GLY A 116 6.80 0.53 1.20
CA GLY A 116 6.38 -0.79 0.76
C GLY A 116 5.32 -0.73 -0.34
N THR A 117 4.28 0.09 -0.14
CA THR A 117 3.21 0.29 -1.14
C THR A 117 3.75 0.88 -2.43
N PHE A 118 4.60 1.90 -2.35
CA PHE A 118 5.19 2.51 -3.54
C PHE A 118 6.11 1.53 -4.29
N MET A 119 6.92 0.73 -3.56
CA MET A 119 7.74 -0.32 -4.16
C MET A 119 6.88 -1.31 -4.96
N ARG A 120 5.73 -1.72 -4.42
CA ARG A 120 4.78 -2.59 -5.13
C ARG A 120 4.29 -1.95 -6.43
N GLU A 121 3.91 -0.69 -6.40
CA GLU A 121 3.46 0.00 -7.61
C GLU A 121 4.59 0.18 -8.64
N LEU A 122 5.83 0.35 -8.21
CA LEU A 122 7.00 0.29 -9.09
C LEU A 122 7.12 -1.09 -9.77
N VAL A 123 7.01 -2.18 -8.97
CA VAL A 123 7.07 -3.56 -9.48
C VAL A 123 5.96 -3.83 -10.49
N MET A 124 4.71 -3.52 -10.13
CA MET A 124 3.55 -3.78 -10.98
C MET A 124 3.52 -2.94 -12.26
N ARG A 125 4.33 -1.89 -12.34
CA ARG A 125 4.52 -1.04 -13.53
C ARG A 125 5.83 -1.32 -14.27
N GLY A 126 6.62 -2.30 -13.81
CA GLY A 126 7.87 -2.71 -14.45
C GLY A 126 9.06 -1.78 -14.22
N TYR A 127 9.03 -0.93 -13.19
CA TYR A 127 10.16 -0.13 -12.73
C TYR A 127 11.05 -0.95 -11.79
N TYR A 128 11.52 -2.11 -12.27
CA TYR A 128 12.22 -3.11 -11.45
C TYR A 128 13.54 -2.60 -10.86
N GLN A 129 14.23 -1.73 -11.55
CA GLN A 129 15.49 -1.18 -11.06
C GLN A 129 15.26 -0.19 -9.91
N HIS A 130 14.26 0.68 -10.03
CA HIS A 130 13.86 1.55 -8.92
C HIS A 130 13.37 0.72 -7.73
N ALA A 131 12.56 -0.30 -7.97
CA ALA A 131 12.10 -1.19 -6.92
C ALA A 131 13.25 -1.95 -6.24
N ALA A 132 14.24 -2.44 -7.01
CA ALA A 132 15.42 -3.10 -6.47
C ALA A 132 16.27 -2.15 -5.62
N LEU A 133 16.47 -0.92 -6.08
CA LEU A 133 17.23 0.08 -5.33
C LEU A 133 16.52 0.49 -4.04
N LEU A 134 15.20 0.61 -4.05
CA LEU A 134 14.39 0.84 -2.83
C LEU A 134 14.45 -0.36 -1.89
N ALA A 135 14.37 -1.59 -2.41
CA ALA A 135 14.52 -2.79 -1.59
C ALA A 135 15.90 -2.85 -0.92
N GLU A 136 16.98 -2.55 -1.65
CA GLU A 136 18.32 -2.48 -1.08
C GLU A 136 18.47 -1.37 -0.04
N CYS A 137 17.89 -0.20 -0.28
CA CYS A 137 17.80 0.87 0.71
C CYS A 137 17.13 0.39 1.99
N LEU A 138 15.96 -0.23 1.89
CA LEU A 138 15.21 -0.74 3.03
C LEU A 138 15.96 -1.86 3.77
N MET A 139 16.59 -2.79 3.05
CA MET A 139 17.45 -3.82 3.65
C MET A 139 18.65 -3.24 4.41
N GLY A 140 19.20 -2.12 3.92
CA GLY A 140 20.29 -1.41 4.57
C GLY A 140 19.88 -0.56 5.78
N LEU A 141 18.63 -0.12 5.82
CA LEU A 141 18.09 0.73 6.89
C LEU A 141 17.48 -0.04 8.05
N VAL A 142 16.97 -1.25 7.79
CA VAL A 142 16.29 -2.06 8.79
C VAL A 142 17.22 -2.42 9.95
N GLN A 143 16.68 -2.43 11.16
CA GLN A 143 17.40 -2.79 12.37
C GLN A 143 16.75 -3.98 13.05
N LYS A 144 17.52 -4.66 13.91
CA LYS A 144 16.98 -5.70 14.77
C LYS A 144 16.25 -5.09 15.96
N ASN A 145 15.05 -5.59 16.21
CA ASN A 145 14.31 -5.28 17.41
C ASN A 145 14.95 -5.93 18.67
N ARG A 146 14.38 -5.71 19.84
CA ARG A 146 14.88 -6.27 21.11
C ARG A 146 14.95 -7.80 21.13
N GLU A 147 14.13 -8.45 20.33
CA GLU A 147 14.04 -9.91 20.20
C GLU A 147 15.03 -10.48 19.16
N GLY A 148 15.77 -9.61 18.48
CA GLY A 148 16.80 -9.99 17.52
C GLY A 148 16.29 -10.20 16.09
N PHE A 149 15.04 -9.87 15.79
CA PHE A 149 14.47 -9.91 14.45
C PHE A 149 14.61 -8.57 13.72
N PHE A 150 14.86 -8.60 12.43
CA PHE A 150 14.71 -7.42 11.58
C PHE A 150 13.23 -7.05 11.48
N ALA A 151 12.89 -5.85 11.94
CA ALA A 151 11.56 -5.27 11.85
C ALA A 151 11.69 -3.83 11.36
N PHE A 152 10.74 -3.38 10.57
CA PHE A 152 10.75 -2.01 10.07
C PHE A 152 10.10 -1.08 11.10
N PRO A 153 10.69 0.11 11.36
CA PRO A 153 10.05 1.12 12.20
C PRO A 153 8.83 1.67 11.45
N GLU A 154 7.99 2.42 12.14
CA GLU A 154 6.89 3.15 11.51
C GLU A 154 7.39 4.02 10.36
N TYR A 155 8.48 4.77 10.60
CA TYR A 155 9.12 5.60 9.58
C TYR A 155 10.64 5.72 9.81
N PHE A 156 11.34 6.17 8.78
CA PHE A 156 12.75 6.54 8.81
C PHE A 156 12.91 8.05 8.67
N ILE A 157 13.93 8.61 9.32
CA ILE A 157 14.42 9.98 9.09
C ILE A 157 15.84 9.86 8.51
N GLY A 158 15.98 10.08 7.20
CA GLY A 158 17.24 9.79 6.52
C GLY A 158 17.66 8.34 6.70
N SER A 159 18.86 8.10 7.25
CA SER A 159 19.41 6.76 7.50
C SER A 159 19.08 6.19 8.88
N LYS A 160 18.20 6.80 9.65
CA LYS A 160 17.90 6.38 11.03
C LYS A 160 16.42 6.04 11.18
N PRO A 161 16.06 5.09 12.04
CA PRO A 161 14.69 4.94 12.49
C PRO A 161 14.18 6.25 13.10
N GLY A 162 13.02 6.70 12.71
CA GLY A 162 12.36 7.90 13.24
C GLY A 162 11.46 7.64 14.42
N SER A 163 11.08 6.37 14.61
CA SER A 163 10.34 5.86 15.77
C SER A 163 11.11 4.69 16.41
N GLU A 164 10.73 4.30 17.61
CA GLU A 164 11.12 2.98 18.12
C GLU A 164 10.67 1.91 17.11
N LEU A 165 11.38 0.76 17.07
CA LEU A 165 11.00 -0.36 16.22
C LEU A 165 9.60 -0.79 16.62
N SER A 166 8.63 -0.33 15.86
CA SER A 166 7.24 -0.37 16.25
C SER A 166 6.63 -1.73 15.99
N THR A 167 5.62 -2.05 16.77
CA THR A 167 4.71 -3.16 16.51
C THR A 167 3.66 -2.81 15.45
N GLU A 168 3.86 -1.77 14.66
CA GLU A 168 3.03 -1.42 13.52
C GLU A 168 3.36 -2.35 12.35
N LEU A 169 2.57 -3.43 12.24
CA LEU A 169 2.90 -4.59 11.42
C LEU A 169 2.69 -4.38 9.92
N ASP A 170 1.82 -3.45 9.56
CA ASP A 170 1.44 -3.18 8.17
C ASP A 170 2.63 -2.69 7.33
N GLY A 171 3.53 -1.89 7.88
CA GLY A 171 4.76 -1.47 7.22
C GLY A 171 5.68 -2.65 6.90
N THR A 172 5.96 -3.49 7.91
CA THR A 172 6.79 -4.70 7.74
C THR A 172 6.16 -5.67 6.74
N ALA A 173 4.87 -5.94 6.86
CA ALA A 173 4.15 -6.84 5.95
C ALA A 173 4.12 -6.31 4.50
N SER A 174 3.84 -5.01 4.31
CA SER A 174 3.83 -4.38 2.98
C SER A 174 5.19 -4.46 2.28
N ILE A 175 6.29 -4.27 3.03
CA ILE A 175 7.64 -4.38 2.48
C ILE A 175 7.95 -5.83 2.09
N VAL A 176 7.62 -6.81 2.94
CA VAL A 176 7.81 -8.24 2.63
C VAL A 176 7.05 -8.64 1.36
N ILE A 177 5.77 -8.29 1.25
CA ILE A 177 4.95 -8.55 0.06
C ILE A 177 5.60 -7.95 -1.18
N SER A 178 6.03 -6.69 -1.10
CA SER A 178 6.59 -5.97 -2.25
C SER A 178 7.96 -6.51 -2.68
N MET A 179 8.80 -6.91 -1.71
CA MET A 179 10.08 -7.57 -2.00
C MET A 179 9.87 -8.95 -2.64
N ALA A 180 8.90 -9.74 -2.16
CA ALA A 180 8.59 -11.03 -2.76
C ALA A 180 8.06 -10.87 -4.20
N LEU A 181 7.16 -9.92 -4.44
CA LEU A 181 6.67 -9.61 -5.79
C LEU A 181 7.80 -9.13 -6.73
N LEU A 182 8.73 -8.34 -6.23
CA LEU A 182 9.92 -7.95 -6.99
C LEU A 182 10.78 -9.17 -7.32
N TRP A 183 11.05 -10.02 -6.32
CA TRP A 183 11.83 -11.23 -6.49
C TRP A 183 11.26 -12.14 -7.58
N GLU A 184 9.94 -12.33 -7.60
CA GLU A 184 9.27 -13.13 -8.63
C GLU A 184 9.51 -12.62 -10.06
N ARG A 185 9.63 -11.29 -10.23
CA ARG A 185 9.74 -10.65 -11.55
C ARG A 185 11.16 -10.40 -12.01
N LEU A 186 12.13 -10.44 -11.10
CA LEU A 186 13.53 -10.32 -11.47
C LEU A 186 14.03 -11.60 -12.17
N PRO A 187 14.84 -11.48 -13.24
CA PRO A 187 15.37 -12.64 -13.94
C PRO A 187 16.33 -13.43 -13.04
N TYR A 188 16.50 -14.71 -13.33
CA TYR A 188 17.50 -15.54 -12.67
C TYR A 188 18.91 -14.97 -12.91
N GLY A 189 19.75 -15.03 -11.87
CA GLY A 189 21.10 -14.46 -11.90
C GLY A 189 21.14 -12.95 -11.66
N ASN A 190 19.99 -12.30 -11.42
CA ASN A 190 20.00 -10.90 -10.99
C ASN A 190 20.46 -10.81 -9.52
N PRO A 191 21.52 -10.05 -9.21
CA PRO A 191 22.05 -9.98 -7.84
C PRO A 191 21.06 -9.47 -6.79
N ALA A 192 20.11 -8.61 -7.18
CA ALA A 192 19.08 -8.14 -6.26
C ALA A 192 18.10 -9.26 -5.89
N LYS A 193 17.79 -10.17 -6.83
CA LYS A 193 16.96 -11.35 -6.56
C LYS A 193 17.58 -12.23 -5.47
N ASP A 194 18.87 -12.52 -5.58
CA ASP A 194 19.60 -13.34 -4.62
C ASP A 194 19.69 -12.66 -3.24
N ARG A 195 19.94 -11.35 -3.20
CA ARG A 195 19.98 -10.59 -1.94
C ARG A 195 18.62 -10.52 -1.24
N ILE A 196 17.55 -10.27 -1.98
CA ILE A 196 16.18 -10.27 -1.42
C ILE A 196 15.86 -11.64 -0.84
N TYR A 197 16.16 -12.72 -1.56
CA TYR A 197 15.94 -14.07 -1.05
C TYR A 197 16.73 -14.34 0.22
N ALA A 198 18.03 -14.07 0.21
CA ALA A 198 18.90 -14.25 1.37
C ALA A 198 18.42 -13.44 2.58
N PHE A 199 17.94 -12.21 2.36
CA PHE A 199 17.42 -11.36 3.43
C PHE A 199 16.10 -11.88 4.01
N LEU A 200 15.14 -12.27 3.18
CA LEU A 200 13.82 -12.70 3.63
C LEU A 200 13.80 -14.13 4.18
N SER A 201 14.71 -15.01 3.75
CA SER A 201 14.74 -16.43 4.16
C SER A 201 15.52 -16.72 5.44
N GLN A 202 16.25 -15.76 6.01
CA GLN A 202 16.96 -15.96 7.27
C GLN A 202 16.01 -15.98 8.47
N ASN A 203 16.36 -16.72 9.54
CA ASN A 203 15.52 -16.84 10.74
C ASN A 203 15.20 -15.50 11.41
N SER A 204 16.15 -14.56 11.39
CA SER A 204 15.98 -13.22 11.97
C SER A 204 15.36 -12.20 11.00
N SER A 205 14.87 -12.62 9.85
CA SER A 205 14.27 -11.77 8.82
C SER A 205 12.98 -11.09 9.29
N PRO A 206 12.48 -10.11 8.52
CA PRO A 206 11.12 -9.60 8.70
C PRO A 206 10.04 -10.69 8.61
N VAL A 207 10.22 -11.71 7.76
CA VAL A 207 9.34 -12.89 7.72
C VAL A 207 9.43 -13.66 9.04
N GLY A 208 10.65 -13.91 9.55
CA GLY A 208 10.87 -14.52 10.85
C GLY A 208 10.21 -13.75 12.00
N TYR A 209 10.24 -12.41 11.95
CA TYR A 209 9.51 -11.56 12.89
C TYR A 209 8.00 -11.80 12.83
N LEU A 210 7.39 -11.71 11.67
CA LEU A 210 5.95 -11.95 11.49
C LEU A 210 5.54 -13.37 11.95
N LYS A 211 6.37 -14.37 11.67
CA LYS A 211 6.17 -15.75 12.17
C LYS A 211 6.20 -15.83 13.69
N SER A 212 7.12 -15.11 14.35
CA SER A 212 7.25 -15.12 15.82
C SER A 212 5.99 -14.62 16.51
N LEU A 213 5.31 -13.61 15.95
CA LEU A 213 4.09 -13.02 16.50
C LEU A 213 2.90 -14.01 16.53
N VAL A 214 2.83 -14.91 15.56
CA VAL A 214 1.73 -15.87 15.44
C VAL A 214 2.07 -17.28 15.91
N LYS A 215 3.30 -17.50 16.40
CA LYS A 215 3.71 -18.81 16.88
C LYS A 215 2.90 -19.27 18.10
N SER A 216 2.69 -18.38 19.05
CA SER A 216 1.96 -18.63 20.30
C SER A 216 0.52 -18.11 20.31
N SER A 217 0.14 -17.29 19.34
CA SER A 217 -1.19 -16.68 19.21
C SER A 217 -1.80 -17.01 17.83
N PRO A 218 -3.14 -17.10 17.71
CA PRO A 218 -3.80 -17.25 16.41
C PRO A 218 -3.78 -15.95 15.57
N LEU A 219 -3.47 -14.81 16.19
CA LEU A 219 -3.44 -13.51 15.54
C LEU A 219 -2.16 -12.76 15.96
N ALA A 220 -1.67 -11.91 15.07
CA ALA A 220 -0.58 -10.98 15.35
C ALA A 220 -1.12 -9.72 16.05
N ALA A 221 -0.61 -9.42 17.22
CA ALA A 221 -0.90 -8.19 17.93
C ALA A 221 -0.10 -7.03 17.33
N GLY A 222 -0.75 -5.89 17.14
CA GLY A 222 -0.12 -4.69 16.59
C GLY A 222 -0.65 -3.41 17.19
N THR A 223 0.11 -2.35 16.97
CA THR A 223 -0.19 -0.97 17.41
C THR A 223 -0.30 -0.04 16.19
N GLY A 224 -0.43 1.24 16.43
CA GLY A 224 -0.37 2.28 15.40
C GLY A 224 -1.69 2.59 14.73
N GLU A 225 -1.60 3.35 13.65
CA GLU A 225 -2.76 3.91 12.92
C GLU A 225 -3.74 2.83 12.44
N PHE A 226 -3.21 1.74 11.92
CA PHE A 226 -3.99 0.57 11.50
C PHE A 226 -4.13 -0.49 12.60
N GLY A 227 -3.64 -0.22 13.79
CA GLY A 227 -3.89 -1.00 14.99
C GLY A 227 -5.20 -0.62 15.64
N CYS A 228 -5.11 -0.13 16.89
CA CYS A 228 -6.28 0.34 17.62
C CYS A 228 -6.70 1.77 17.27
N GLY A 229 -5.83 2.51 16.55
CA GLY A 229 -5.94 3.92 16.24
C GLY A 229 -4.73 4.71 16.75
N VAL A 230 -4.45 5.86 16.15
CA VAL A 230 -3.25 6.68 16.41
C VAL A 230 -3.08 7.06 17.88
N ASP A 231 -4.19 7.38 18.56
CA ASP A 231 -4.18 7.90 19.92
C ASP A 231 -4.63 6.88 20.97
N ILE A 232 -4.80 5.60 20.59
CA ILE A 232 -5.21 4.54 21.52
C ILE A 232 -3.99 3.73 21.91
N PRO A 233 -3.51 3.86 23.16
CA PRO A 233 -2.36 3.11 23.61
C PRO A 233 -2.68 1.61 23.74
N GLY A 234 -1.72 0.80 23.41
CA GLY A 234 -1.77 -0.65 23.57
C GLY A 234 -1.84 -1.41 22.26
N GLU A 235 -1.74 -2.73 22.39
CA GLU A 235 -1.79 -3.67 21.29
C GLU A 235 -3.21 -4.18 21.09
N CYS A 236 -3.57 -4.43 19.84
CA CYS A 236 -4.82 -5.09 19.50
C CYS A 236 -4.65 -6.07 18.35
N TYR A 237 -5.60 -6.98 18.21
CA TYR A 237 -5.76 -7.76 17.00
C TYR A 237 -6.70 -7.02 16.06
N ASN A 238 -6.25 -6.70 14.88
CA ASN A 238 -7.08 -5.99 13.88
C ASN A 238 -7.05 -6.67 12.51
N VAL A 239 -8.04 -6.38 11.69
CA VAL A 239 -8.23 -6.99 10.39
C VAL A 239 -7.10 -6.64 9.42
N VAL A 240 -6.68 -5.36 9.38
CA VAL A 240 -5.71 -4.88 8.38
C VAL A 240 -4.35 -5.55 8.57
N GLN A 241 -3.78 -5.41 9.78
CA GLN A 241 -2.45 -5.93 10.06
C GLN A 241 -2.39 -7.46 10.02
N ASN A 242 -3.45 -8.14 10.48
CA ASN A 242 -3.51 -9.59 10.41
C ASN A 242 -3.62 -10.09 8.98
N ASN A 243 -4.44 -9.45 8.15
CA ASN A 243 -4.52 -9.84 6.74
C ASN A 243 -3.21 -9.56 5.99
N LEU A 244 -2.59 -8.40 6.21
CA LEU A 244 -1.28 -8.10 5.59
C LEU A 244 -0.19 -9.07 6.07
N THR A 245 -0.16 -9.43 7.35
CA THR A 245 0.75 -10.45 7.89
C THR A 245 0.52 -11.81 7.22
N ARG A 246 -0.74 -12.22 7.08
CA ARG A 246 -1.12 -13.44 6.36
C ARG A 246 -0.63 -13.42 4.91
N LEU A 247 -0.85 -12.32 4.19
CA LEU A 247 -0.41 -12.15 2.80
C LEU A 247 1.12 -12.15 2.67
N ALA A 248 1.82 -11.54 3.61
CA ALA A 248 3.28 -11.56 3.64
C ALA A 248 3.84 -12.98 3.82
N LEU A 249 3.21 -13.80 4.68
CA LEU A 249 3.58 -15.21 4.85
C LEU A 249 3.28 -16.03 3.59
N LEU A 250 2.15 -15.79 2.93
CA LEU A 250 1.84 -16.46 1.65
C LEU A 250 2.82 -16.06 0.54
N ALA A 251 3.21 -14.80 0.46
CA ALA A 251 4.21 -14.34 -0.50
C ALA A 251 5.59 -14.97 -0.23
N ALA A 252 5.99 -15.07 1.05
CA ALA A 252 7.20 -15.77 1.44
C ALA A 252 7.13 -17.28 1.12
N ALA A 253 5.97 -17.91 1.31
CA ALA A 253 5.73 -19.30 0.97
C ALA A 253 5.89 -19.59 -0.53
N GLU A 254 5.36 -18.72 -1.40
CA GLU A 254 5.55 -18.86 -2.86
C GLU A 254 7.03 -18.71 -3.24
N MET A 255 7.70 -17.70 -2.69
CA MET A 255 9.13 -17.50 -2.92
C MET A 255 9.95 -18.73 -2.45
N ALA A 256 9.64 -19.31 -1.29
CA ALA A 256 10.28 -20.52 -0.78
C ALA A 256 10.00 -21.73 -1.69
N LYS A 257 8.77 -21.90 -2.17
CA LYS A 257 8.37 -22.96 -3.09
C LYS A 257 9.15 -22.87 -4.41
N GLU A 258 9.19 -21.71 -5.04
CA GLU A 258 9.92 -21.50 -6.30
C GLU A 258 11.44 -21.68 -6.11
N SER A 259 11.95 -21.47 -4.91
CA SER A 259 13.35 -21.72 -4.54
C SER A 259 13.64 -23.18 -4.13
N GLY A 260 12.67 -24.11 -4.29
CA GLY A 260 12.84 -25.53 -3.94
C GLY A 260 12.84 -25.82 -2.42
N LYS A 261 12.37 -24.90 -1.59
CA LYS A 261 12.29 -25.02 -0.12
C LYS A 261 10.89 -25.43 0.33
N ALA A 262 10.42 -26.58 -0.09
CA ALA A 262 9.06 -27.05 0.15
C ALA A 262 8.64 -27.06 1.63
N ALA A 263 9.53 -27.47 2.55
CA ALA A 263 9.20 -27.51 3.97
C ALA A 263 8.98 -26.09 4.55
N LEU A 264 9.80 -25.10 4.15
CA LEU A 264 9.63 -23.71 4.56
C LEU A 264 8.33 -23.12 3.98
N SER A 265 8.05 -23.41 2.72
CA SER A 265 6.80 -23.00 2.07
C SER A 265 5.58 -23.51 2.83
N GLU A 266 5.59 -24.79 3.23
CA GLU A 266 4.49 -25.41 3.96
C GLU A 266 4.33 -24.79 5.37
N GLU A 267 5.43 -24.56 6.10
CA GLU A 267 5.38 -23.88 7.39
C GLU A 267 4.73 -22.49 7.29
N ASP A 268 5.14 -21.68 6.30
CA ASP A 268 4.61 -20.33 6.09
C ASP A 268 3.12 -20.36 5.72
N ARG A 269 2.68 -21.33 4.90
CA ARG A 269 1.26 -21.54 4.57
C ARG A 269 0.44 -21.94 5.79
N GLN A 270 0.95 -22.84 6.64
CA GLN A 270 0.27 -23.26 7.86
C GLN A 270 0.09 -22.08 8.84
N LEU A 271 1.09 -21.21 8.97
CA LEU A 271 0.97 -20.00 9.79
C LEU A 271 -0.02 -19.00 9.18
N ALA A 272 -0.03 -18.83 7.89
CA ALA A 272 -1.02 -18.00 7.20
C ALA A 272 -2.45 -18.54 7.38
N ALA A 273 -2.64 -19.85 7.29
CA ALA A 273 -3.92 -20.51 7.57
C ALA A 273 -4.35 -20.31 9.04
N LYS A 274 -3.41 -20.43 10.00
CA LYS A 274 -3.68 -20.17 11.42
C LYS A 274 -4.17 -18.74 11.66
N ILE A 275 -3.59 -17.74 10.99
CA ILE A 275 -4.08 -16.35 11.05
C ILE A 275 -5.50 -16.27 10.49
N GLN A 276 -5.74 -16.88 9.34
CA GLN A 276 -7.05 -16.91 8.71
C GLN A 276 -8.12 -17.48 9.64
N ASP A 277 -7.86 -18.63 10.26
CA ASP A 277 -8.76 -19.25 11.24
C ASP A 277 -8.98 -18.35 12.46
N GLY A 278 -7.92 -17.67 12.90
CA GLY A 278 -8.00 -16.68 13.97
C GLY A 278 -8.87 -15.47 13.60
N MET A 279 -8.74 -14.96 12.39
CA MET A 279 -9.57 -13.86 11.87
C MET A 279 -11.04 -14.27 11.79
N GLU A 280 -11.34 -15.44 11.23
CA GLU A 280 -12.69 -15.99 11.15
C GLU A 280 -13.34 -16.15 12.54
N LYS A 281 -12.56 -16.62 13.49
CA LYS A 281 -13.05 -16.91 14.83
C LYS A 281 -13.27 -15.67 15.69
N TYR A 282 -12.40 -14.66 15.57
CA TYR A 282 -12.34 -13.55 16.52
C TYR A 282 -12.67 -12.19 15.91
N LEU A 283 -12.51 -12.02 14.60
CA LEU A 283 -12.67 -10.74 13.91
C LEU A 283 -13.91 -10.69 13.00
N VAL A 284 -14.83 -11.65 13.13
CA VAL A 284 -16.09 -11.66 12.38
C VAL A 284 -17.26 -11.46 13.35
N ASN A 285 -18.12 -10.49 13.03
CA ASN A 285 -19.37 -10.24 13.74
C ASN A 285 -20.39 -11.37 13.52
N LYS A 286 -21.43 -11.43 14.37
CA LYS A 286 -22.53 -12.37 14.22
C LYS A 286 -23.27 -12.26 12.88
N ASP A 287 -23.28 -11.09 12.28
CA ASP A 287 -23.89 -10.84 10.98
C ASP A 287 -22.95 -11.14 9.81
N GLY A 288 -21.71 -11.52 10.08
CA GLY A 288 -20.68 -11.87 9.12
C GLY A 288 -19.87 -10.69 8.58
N SER A 289 -19.99 -9.48 9.14
CA SER A 289 -19.10 -8.36 8.83
C SER A 289 -17.81 -8.44 9.66
N TRP A 290 -16.76 -7.73 9.22
CA TRP A 290 -15.53 -7.62 9.99
C TRP A 290 -15.70 -6.80 11.27
N ILE A 291 -15.07 -7.24 12.35
CA ILE A 291 -14.74 -6.41 13.51
C ILE A 291 -13.39 -5.78 13.24
N TRP A 292 -13.30 -4.46 13.26
CA TRP A 292 -12.02 -3.79 12.98
C TRP A 292 -10.90 -4.26 13.90
N CYS A 293 -11.09 -4.13 15.22
CA CYS A 293 -10.11 -4.60 16.19
C CYS A 293 -10.74 -5.11 17.47
N ILE A 294 -10.02 -6.01 18.14
CA ILE A 294 -10.35 -6.54 19.45
C ILE A 294 -9.16 -6.39 20.39
N ASP A 295 -9.43 -6.24 21.66
CA ASP A 295 -8.43 -6.19 22.72
C ASP A 295 -7.70 -7.55 22.86
N VAL A 296 -6.38 -7.54 23.00
CA VAL A 296 -5.55 -8.76 23.03
C VAL A 296 -5.79 -9.67 24.26
N HIS A 297 -6.26 -9.11 25.37
CA HIS A 297 -6.47 -9.85 26.61
C HIS A 297 -7.90 -10.37 26.73
N SER A 298 -8.87 -9.50 26.48
CA SER A 298 -10.30 -9.85 26.63
C SER A 298 -10.89 -10.53 25.42
N LEU A 299 -10.25 -10.45 24.26
CA LEU A 299 -10.75 -10.90 22.95
C LEU A 299 -12.14 -10.31 22.60
N LYS A 300 -12.43 -9.13 23.11
CA LYS A 300 -13.68 -8.42 22.85
C LYS A 300 -13.41 -7.20 21.97
N PRO A 301 -14.41 -6.77 21.19
CA PRO A 301 -14.32 -5.52 20.46
C PRO A 301 -13.87 -4.38 21.37
N ASN A 302 -12.88 -3.62 20.93
CA ASN A 302 -12.36 -2.50 21.70
C ASN A 302 -13.41 -1.38 21.72
N ARG A 303 -14.09 -1.19 22.87
CA ARG A 303 -15.17 -0.22 23.01
C ARG A 303 -14.73 1.20 22.80
N VAL A 304 -13.51 1.56 23.18
CA VAL A 304 -12.97 2.91 22.99
C VAL A 304 -12.91 3.23 21.50
N VAL A 305 -12.45 2.27 20.69
CA VAL A 305 -12.41 2.41 19.23
C VAL A 305 -13.83 2.42 18.66
N LEU A 306 -14.72 1.56 19.17
CA LEU A 306 -16.10 1.46 18.70
C LEU A 306 -16.95 2.68 19.05
N ASP A 307 -16.74 3.26 20.23
CA ASP A 307 -17.51 4.44 20.69
C ASP A 307 -17.03 5.73 20.02
N SER A 308 -15.74 5.83 19.71
CA SER A 308 -15.14 7.01 19.07
C SER A 308 -15.19 6.97 17.54
N ALA A 309 -15.14 5.79 16.95
CA ALA A 309 -15.19 5.58 15.51
C ALA A 309 -15.82 4.22 15.16
N PRO A 310 -17.14 4.07 15.36
CA PRO A 310 -17.80 2.78 15.25
C PRO A 310 -17.61 2.17 13.85
N ASN A 311 -16.68 1.23 13.70
CA ASN A 311 -16.41 0.39 12.52
C ASN A 311 -16.31 1.10 11.16
N LEU A 312 -16.36 2.41 11.17
CA LEU A 312 -16.69 3.21 10.01
C LEU A 312 -15.49 4.02 9.54
N GLY A 313 -14.43 3.98 10.33
CA GLY A 313 -13.27 4.77 10.06
C GLY A 313 -12.36 4.18 9.02
N PHE A 314 -11.26 4.80 8.96
CA PHE A 314 -10.08 4.48 8.18
C PHE A 314 -9.73 2.97 8.23
N GLY A 315 -9.82 2.34 9.42
CA GLY A 315 -9.54 0.92 9.59
C GLY A 315 -10.54 -0.02 8.90
N GLY A 316 -11.84 0.30 8.95
CA GLY A 316 -12.87 -0.52 8.31
C GLY A 316 -12.71 -0.59 6.80
N MET A 317 -12.54 0.55 6.13
CA MET A 317 -12.34 0.60 4.68
C MET A 317 -10.98 0.06 4.26
N ASN A 318 -9.93 0.31 5.04
CA ASN A 318 -8.62 -0.29 4.81
C ASN A 318 -8.64 -1.81 4.98
N GLY A 319 -9.33 -2.32 5.99
CA GLY A 319 -9.52 -3.75 6.17
C GLY A 319 -10.15 -4.39 4.93
N VAL A 320 -11.18 -3.76 4.38
CA VAL A 320 -11.81 -4.22 3.15
C VAL A 320 -10.87 -4.09 1.95
N ALA A 321 -10.20 -2.95 1.78
CA ALA A 321 -9.28 -2.72 0.66
C ALA A 321 -8.06 -3.63 0.72
N SER A 322 -7.48 -3.85 1.90
CA SER A 322 -6.29 -4.69 2.07
C SER A 322 -6.51 -6.15 1.67
N MET A 323 -7.75 -6.62 1.74
CA MET A 323 -8.10 -7.98 1.30
C MET A 323 -7.87 -8.21 -0.21
N TYR A 324 -7.84 -7.14 -0.99
CA TYR A 324 -7.83 -7.23 -2.45
C TYR A 324 -6.76 -6.39 -3.13
N ALA A 325 -6.64 -5.13 -2.77
CA ALA A 325 -5.75 -4.22 -3.48
C ALA A 325 -4.28 -4.61 -3.34
N ASP A 326 -3.95 -5.21 -2.20
CA ASP A 326 -2.63 -5.74 -1.91
C ASP A 326 -2.43 -7.17 -2.43
N VAL A 327 -3.48 -7.77 -2.94
CA VAL A 327 -3.55 -9.18 -3.34
C VAL A 327 -3.56 -9.39 -4.85
N LEU A 328 -3.78 -8.37 -5.66
CA LEU A 328 -3.57 -8.46 -7.11
C LEU A 328 -2.10 -8.80 -7.37
N GLY A 329 -1.86 -10.05 -7.70
CA GLY A 329 -0.56 -10.69 -7.71
C GLY A 329 -0.47 -11.94 -6.82
N LEU A 330 -1.44 -12.15 -5.91
CA LEU A 330 -1.51 -13.32 -5.03
C LEU A 330 -2.91 -13.98 -5.04
N GLN A 331 -3.73 -13.67 -6.00
CA GLN A 331 -5.16 -14.07 -6.07
C GLN A 331 -5.44 -15.57 -5.92
N PRO A 332 -4.67 -16.51 -6.50
CA PRO A 332 -4.93 -17.92 -6.27
C PRO A 332 -4.83 -18.36 -4.82
N LEU A 333 -4.09 -17.57 -4.00
CA LEU A 333 -3.87 -17.86 -2.57
C LEU A 333 -5.00 -17.34 -1.67
N VAL A 334 -5.95 -16.60 -2.23
CA VAL A 334 -7.00 -15.90 -1.48
C VAL A 334 -8.40 -16.32 -1.92
N SER A 335 -8.54 -16.99 -3.08
CA SER A 335 -9.82 -17.34 -3.69
C SER A 335 -10.70 -18.30 -2.87
N ASP A 336 -10.10 -19.09 -1.98
CA ASP A 336 -10.80 -20.11 -1.22
C ASP A 336 -11.27 -19.64 0.16
N TRP A 337 -11.13 -18.35 0.45
CA TRP A 337 -11.50 -17.81 1.76
C TRP A 337 -12.75 -16.91 1.71
N ASN A 338 -13.61 -17.05 2.75
CA ASN A 338 -14.82 -16.24 2.91
C ASN A 338 -14.57 -14.74 3.18
N GLY A 339 -13.31 -14.32 3.28
CA GLY A 339 -12.92 -12.93 3.51
C GLY A 339 -13.55 -11.93 2.54
N VAL A 340 -13.79 -12.37 1.29
CA VAL A 340 -14.54 -11.58 0.29
C VAL A 340 -15.96 -11.28 0.76
N ALA A 341 -16.68 -12.28 1.24
CA ALA A 341 -18.06 -12.13 1.71
C ALA A 341 -18.12 -11.23 2.95
N HIS A 342 -17.19 -11.39 3.89
CA HIS A 342 -17.09 -10.53 5.08
C HIS A 342 -16.80 -9.09 4.69
N SER A 343 -15.90 -8.86 3.76
CA SER A 343 -15.56 -7.54 3.26
C SER A 343 -16.73 -6.88 2.51
N GLN A 344 -17.46 -7.64 1.67
CA GLN A 344 -18.68 -7.13 1.01
C GLN A 344 -19.73 -6.71 2.01
N LYS A 345 -19.93 -7.50 3.07
CA LYS A 345 -20.90 -7.20 4.11
C LYS A 345 -20.50 -5.97 4.93
N THR A 346 -19.21 -5.87 5.27
CA THR A 346 -18.65 -4.70 5.94
C THR A 346 -18.84 -3.45 5.08
N PHE A 347 -18.48 -3.51 3.80
CA PHE A 347 -18.69 -2.41 2.87
C PHE A 347 -20.16 -1.98 2.80
N GLN A 348 -21.09 -2.94 2.72
CA GLN A 348 -22.52 -2.64 2.66
C GLN A 348 -23.04 -1.96 3.92
N GLN A 349 -22.57 -2.37 5.10
CA GLN A 349 -22.89 -1.70 6.36
C GLN A 349 -22.35 -0.28 6.41
N LEU A 350 -21.08 -0.11 6.03
CA LEU A 350 -20.45 1.20 5.98
C LEU A 350 -21.18 2.15 5.03
N TYR A 351 -21.57 1.65 3.87
CA TYR A 351 -22.29 2.45 2.88
C TYR A 351 -23.72 2.79 3.32
N ASN A 352 -24.40 1.86 3.97
CA ASN A 352 -25.79 2.05 4.42
C ASN A 352 -25.93 2.92 5.67
N ALA A 353 -24.84 3.27 6.35
CA ALA A 353 -24.91 4.20 7.47
C ALA A 353 -25.47 5.56 6.99
N PRO A 354 -26.58 6.09 7.59
CA PRO A 354 -27.36 7.17 6.99
C PRO A 354 -26.55 8.43 6.65
N LEU A 355 -25.69 8.87 7.58
CA LEU A 355 -24.85 10.05 7.35
C LEU A 355 -23.87 9.84 6.18
N ARG A 356 -23.24 8.67 6.07
CA ARG A 356 -22.29 8.36 5.02
C ARG A 356 -22.93 8.24 3.67
N LYS A 357 -24.08 7.59 3.61
CA LYS A 357 -24.86 7.51 2.39
C LYS A 357 -25.22 8.90 1.89
N MET A 358 -25.72 9.76 2.77
CA MET A 358 -26.08 11.14 2.44
C MET A 358 -24.87 11.94 1.95
N GLU A 359 -23.74 11.86 2.63
CA GLU A 359 -22.51 12.57 2.24
C GLU A 359 -21.94 12.06 0.92
N PHE A 360 -21.92 10.75 0.74
CA PHE A 360 -21.47 10.17 -0.52
C PHE A 360 -22.43 10.53 -1.68
N GLU A 361 -23.71 10.46 -1.47
CA GLU A 361 -24.70 10.85 -2.49
C GLU A 361 -24.59 12.33 -2.86
N ARG A 362 -24.33 13.19 -1.87
CA ARG A 362 -24.20 14.64 -2.08
C ARG A 362 -22.86 15.04 -2.67
N TYR A 363 -21.77 14.55 -2.15
CA TYR A 363 -20.42 15.05 -2.44
C TYR A 363 -19.50 14.04 -3.15
N GLY A 364 -19.85 12.77 -3.21
CA GLY A 364 -18.97 11.71 -3.72
C GLY A 364 -17.80 11.38 -2.79
N ILE A 365 -17.85 11.86 -1.56
CA ILE A 365 -16.81 11.69 -0.55
C ILE A 365 -17.20 10.56 0.38
N TRP A 366 -16.26 9.70 0.70
CA TRP A 366 -16.39 8.74 1.77
C TRP A 366 -15.70 9.28 3.01
N THR A 367 -16.49 9.74 3.98
CA THR A 367 -15.93 10.28 5.23
C THR A 367 -15.34 9.18 6.09
N GLN A 368 -14.22 9.50 6.69
CA GLN A 368 -13.55 8.68 7.69
C GLN A 368 -13.64 9.38 9.04
N PHE A 369 -13.82 8.59 10.10
CA PHE A 369 -13.69 9.15 11.44
C PHE A 369 -12.21 9.20 11.83
N ASP A 370 -11.77 10.35 12.28
CA ASP A 370 -10.56 10.45 13.09
C ASP A 370 -10.97 10.61 14.56
N VAL A 371 -10.32 9.86 15.42
CA VAL A 371 -10.57 9.85 16.87
C VAL A 371 -10.21 11.18 17.52
N ARG A 372 -9.32 11.96 16.88
CA ARG A 372 -8.71 13.20 17.42
C ARG A 372 -9.63 14.40 17.55
N GLY A 373 -10.89 14.29 17.48
CA GLY A 373 -11.69 15.51 17.68
C GLY A 373 -13.16 15.42 17.45
N GLY A 374 -13.72 14.24 17.30
CA GLY A 374 -15.15 14.05 17.15
C GLY A 374 -15.74 14.63 15.86
N GLY A 375 -14.89 15.02 14.91
CA GLY A 375 -15.28 15.49 13.59
C GLY A 375 -15.24 14.38 12.54
N MET A 376 -16.03 14.54 11.49
CA MET A 376 -15.94 13.67 10.33
C MET A 376 -14.82 14.17 9.42
N LEU A 377 -13.74 13.40 9.33
CA LEU A 377 -12.59 13.70 8.50
C LEU A 377 -12.58 12.84 7.26
N THR A 378 -12.03 13.35 6.19
CA THR A 378 -11.72 12.60 4.98
C THR A 378 -10.29 12.87 4.57
N SER A 379 -9.63 11.84 4.08
CA SER A 379 -8.32 11.97 3.43
C SER A 379 -8.53 12.10 1.93
N PRO A 380 -8.17 13.25 1.33
CA PRO A 380 -8.55 13.55 -0.06
C PRO A 380 -8.06 12.54 -1.09
N SER A 381 -6.89 11.96 -0.90
CA SER A 381 -6.30 11.05 -1.87
C SER A 381 -6.10 9.64 -1.34
N TYR A 382 -5.32 9.45 -0.28
CA TYR A 382 -5.06 8.07 0.15
C TYR A 382 -6.28 7.41 0.79
N GLY A 383 -7.00 8.12 1.64
CA GLY A 383 -8.21 7.58 2.26
C GLY A 383 -9.34 7.36 1.26
N GLN A 384 -9.57 8.30 0.33
CA GLN A 384 -10.49 8.07 -0.79
C GLN A 384 -9.97 6.99 -1.73
N GLY A 385 -8.66 6.85 -1.88
CA GLY A 385 -8.03 5.76 -2.61
C GLY A 385 -8.49 4.39 -2.10
N TYR A 386 -8.49 4.15 -0.79
CA TYR A 386 -8.99 2.90 -0.21
C TYR A 386 -10.49 2.67 -0.49
N ALA A 387 -11.31 3.71 -0.35
CA ALA A 387 -12.72 3.61 -0.65
C ALA A 387 -12.98 3.26 -2.12
N ILE A 388 -12.29 3.91 -3.04
CA ILE A 388 -12.40 3.67 -4.48
C ILE A 388 -11.91 2.25 -4.83
N GLN A 389 -10.79 1.79 -4.26
CA GLN A 389 -10.30 0.43 -4.45
C GLN A 389 -11.39 -0.59 -4.09
N THR A 390 -12.03 -0.41 -2.93
CA THR A 390 -13.14 -1.27 -2.49
C THR A 390 -14.32 -1.24 -3.46
N MET A 391 -14.73 -0.04 -3.92
CA MET A 391 -15.83 0.11 -4.88
C MET A 391 -15.52 -0.61 -6.20
N LEU A 392 -14.29 -0.48 -6.71
CA LEU A 392 -13.85 -1.16 -7.93
C LEU A 392 -13.88 -2.68 -7.77
N LEU A 393 -13.39 -3.19 -6.63
CA LEU A 393 -13.32 -4.62 -6.37
C LEU A 393 -14.70 -5.28 -6.26
N PHE A 394 -15.69 -4.54 -5.78
CA PHE A 394 -17.08 -5.00 -5.67
C PHE A 394 -17.95 -4.57 -6.86
N ASP A 395 -17.34 -4.16 -7.97
CA ASP A 395 -18.05 -3.73 -9.19
C ASP A 395 -19.07 -2.60 -8.96
N LYS A 396 -18.81 -1.73 -7.97
CA LYS A 396 -19.61 -0.54 -7.71
C LYS A 396 -19.13 0.63 -8.60
N LEU A 397 -19.13 0.41 -9.90
CA LEU A 397 -18.44 1.29 -10.86
C LEU A 397 -19.02 2.70 -10.93
N ALA A 398 -20.35 2.84 -10.80
CA ALA A 398 -20.99 4.16 -10.74
C ALA A 398 -20.54 4.96 -9.50
N MET A 399 -20.42 4.28 -8.34
CA MET A 399 -19.90 4.90 -7.12
C MET A 399 -18.42 5.26 -7.27
N ALA A 400 -17.62 4.34 -7.81
CA ALA A 400 -16.20 4.57 -8.06
C ALA A 400 -16.00 5.78 -8.98
N GLY A 401 -16.80 5.91 -10.04
CA GLY A 401 -16.75 7.06 -10.95
C GLY A 401 -17.00 8.39 -10.23
N LYS A 402 -18.04 8.46 -9.40
CA LYS A 402 -18.32 9.65 -8.60
C LYS A 402 -17.19 10.01 -7.64
N ALA A 403 -16.64 9.02 -6.93
CA ALA A 403 -15.53 9.23 -6.02
C ALA A 403 -14.23 9.62 -6.75
N LEU A 404 -13.98 9.06 -7.94
CA LEU A 404 -12.84 9.41 -8.77
C LEU A 404 -12.92 10.85 -9.31
N SER A 405 -14.10 11.29 -9.71
CA SER A 405 -14.32 12.69 -10.13
C SER A 405 -13.99 13.64 -9.00
N TRP A 406 -14.45 13.32 -7.80
CA TRP A 406 -14.10 14.13 -6.61
C TRP A 406 -12.61 14.07 -6.29
N LEU A 407 -12.00 12.89 -6.30
CA LEU A 407 -10.56 12.71 -6.04
C LEU A 407 -9.72 13.50 -7.06
N ALA A 408 -10.04 13.40 -8.34
CA ALA A 408 -9.37 14.15 -9.39
C ALA A 408 -9.48 15.67 -9.17
N ALA A 409 -10.66 16.15 -8.83
CA ALA A 409 -10.90 17.56 -8.55
C ALA A 409 -10.16 18.00 -7.27
N ALA A 410 -10.30 17.29 -6.16
CA ALA A 410 -9.67 17.66 -4.87
C ALA A 410 -8.14 17.57 -4.92
N THR A 411 -7.61 16.56 -5.61
CA THR A 411 -6.17 16.27 -5.64
C THR A 411 -5.44 17.09 -6.69
N TYR A 412 -6.04 17.28 -7.87
CA TYR A 412 -5.32 17.76 -9.04
C TYR A 412 -5.82 19.10 -9.56
N SER A 413 -6.99 19.56 -9.15
CA SER A 413 -7.54 20.84 -9.54
C SER A 413 -7.81 21.73 -8.32
N PRO A 414 -7.69 23.05 -8.44
CA PRO A 414 -8.29 23.94 -7.46
C PRO A 414 -9.81 23.74 -7.49
N ILE A 415 -10.43 23.54 -6.31
CA ILE A 415 -11.88 23.51 -6.17
C ILE A 415 -12.30 24.85 -5.54
N PRO A 416 -12.82 25.80 -6.33
CA PRO A 416 -13.19 27.12 -5.82
C PRO A 416 -14.26 27.06 -4.72
N GLU A 417 -15.20 26.13 -4.86
CA GLU A 417 -16.29 25.94 -3.92
C GLU A 417 -15.79 25.53 -2.53
N TYR A 418 -14.69 24.77 -2.48
CA TYR A 418 -14.08 24.35 -1.22
C TYR A 418 -12.98 25.29 -0.72
N LYS A 419 -12.71 26.38 -1.45
CA LYS A 419 -11.60 27.29 -1.12
C LYS A 419 -10.28 26.59 -0.78
N LEU A 420 -10.04 25.44 -1.44
CA LEU A 420 -8.81 24.68 -1.30
C LEU A 420 -7.68 25.48 -1.94
N HIS A 421 -7.06 26.33 -1.16
CA HIS A 421 -5.85 27.04 -1.57
C HIS A 421 -4.69 26.06 -1.56
N ARG A 422 -4.30 25.59 -2.73
CA ARG A 422 -3.06 24.84 -2.85
C ARG A 422 -1.89 25.78 -2.70
N ALA A 423 -1.00 25.47 -1.77
CA ALA A 423 0.28 26.16 -1.63
C ALA A 423 1.16 25.98 -2.89
N SER A 424 0.99 24.87 -3.61
CA SER A 424 1.67 24.58 -4.88
C SER A 424 0.90 23.51 -5.68
N ARG A 425 1.24 23.35 -6.96
CA ARG A 425 0.80 22.20 -7.76
C ARG A 425 1.23 20.90 -7.06
N TYR A 426 0.36 19.89 -7.03
CA TYR A 426 0.53 18.61 -6.32
C TYR A 426 0.57 18.71 -4.79
N PHE A 427 0.25 19.84 -4.22
CA PHE A 427 0.04 19.94 -2.77
C PHE A 427 -1.26 19.23 -2.39
N LEU A 428 -1.20 18.36 -1.37
CA LEU A 428 -2.33 17.58 -0.91
C LEU A 428 -2.47 17.75 0.60
N TYR A 429 -3.72 17.86 1.04
CA TYR A 429 -4.04 17.76 2.45
C TYR A 429 -4.12 16.30 2.84
N GLU A 430 -3.54 15.95 3.96
CA GLU A 430 -3.69 14.61 4.51
C GLU A 430 -5.12 14.39 4.98
N ARG A 431 -5.64 15.36 5.68
CA ARG A 431 -6.96 15.34 6.27
C ARG A 431 -7.70 16.64 6.00
N MET A 432 -8.99 16.54 5.86
CA MET A 432 -9.90 17.67 5.83
C MET A 432 -11.27 17.26 6.38
N TYR A 433 -11.97 18.20 6.98
CA TYR A 433 -13.34 17.95 7.41
C TYR A 433 -14.27 17.82 6.22
N ALA A 434 -15.27 16.96 6.37
CA ALA A 434 -16.33 16.88 5.38
C ALA A 434 -16.99 18.27 5.19
N PRO A 435 -17.48 18.55 3.97
CA PRO A 435 -18.19 19.81 3.72
C PRO A 435 -19.35 19.97 4.71
N ASP A 436 -19.46 21.17 5.28
CA ASP A 436 -20.60 21.53 6.11
C ASP A 436 -21.90 21.65 5.27
N SER A 437 -23.00 22.04 5.90
CA SER A 437 -24.31 22.21 5.24
C SER A 437 -24.32 23.20 4.09
N VAL A 438 -23.33 24.08 4.01
CA VAL A 438 -23.12 25.06 2.91
C VAL A 438 -22.01 24.66 1.97
N GLY A 439 -21.42 23.48 2.13
CA GLY A 439 -20.36 22.96 1.27
C GLY A 439 -18.96 23.49 1.58
N LYS A 440 -18.76 24.18 2.70
CA LYS A 440 -17.45 24.69 3.11
C LYS A 440 -16.66 23.57 3.79
N VAL A 441 -15.46 23.33 3.27
CA VAL A 441 -14.51 22.35 3.83
C VAL A 441 -13.55 23.06 4.78
N ALA A 442 -13.42 22.57 6.00
CA ALA A 442 -12.35 22.96 6.89
C ALA A 442 -11.10 22.11 6.61
N LEU A 443 -9.95 22.77 6.53
CA LEU A 443 -8.66 22.13 6.33
C LEU A 443 -8.02 21.85 7.69
N GLU A 444 -7.41 20.68 7.81
CA GLU A 444 -6.75 20.32 9.06
C GLU A 444 -5.24 20.21 8.90
N GLU A 445 -4.76 19.37 8.02
CA GLU A 445 -3.35 19.02 7.94
C GLU A 445 -2.89 18.87 6.48
N GLY A 446 -1.69 19.34 6.19
CA GLY A 446 -1.09 19.24 4.86
C GLY A 446 -0.02 18.17 4.81
N CYS A 447 -0.17 17.22 3.91
CA CYS A 447 0.87 16.22 3.59
C CYS A 447 2.04 16.79 2.78
N GLY A 448 1.90 17.98 2.23
CA GLY A 448 2.88 18.58 1.33
C GLY A 448 2.77 18.15 -0.13
N ALA A 449 3.64 18.74 -0.95
CA ALA A 449 3.68 18.43 -2.37
C ALA A 449 4.32 17.05 -2.64
N LEU A 450 3.74 16.32 -3.58
CA LEU A 450 4.17 14.96 -3.97
C LEU A 450 4.27 14.01 -2.77
N ASN A 451 3.32 14.06 -1.85
CA ASN A 451 3.29 13.13 -0.74
C ASN A 451 3.15 11.69 -1.24
N LEU A 452 4.01 10.81 -0.72
CA LEU A 452 4.20 9.47 -1.26
C LEU A 452 2.92 8.62 -1.21
N VAL A 453 2.21 8.60 -0.08
CA VAL A 453 0.98 7.82 0.05
C VAL A 453 -0.13 8.38 -0.84
N ASN A 454 -0.19 9.69 -0.99
CA ASN A 454 -1.17 10.36 -1.84
C ASN A 454 -0.92 10.14 -3.34
N VAL A 455 0.24 9.62 -3.72
CA VAL A 455 0.54 9.17 -5.07
C VAL A 455 0.34 7.66 -5.20
N SER A 456 0.81 6.87 -4.25
CA SER A 456 0.77 5.40 -4.34
C SER A 456 -0.65 4.82 -4.26
N GLU A 457 -1.56 5.39 -3.47
CA GLU A 457 -2.93 4.88 -3.40
C GLU A 457 -3.73 5.13 -4.69
N PRO A 458 -3.70 6.32 -5.32
CA PRO A 458 -4.25 6.49 -6.68
C PRO A 458 -3.56 5.62 -7.75
N LEU A 459 -2.29 5.29 -7.61
CA LEU A 459 -1.62 4.33 -8.52
C LEU A 459 -2.25 2.94 -8.39
N LYS A 460 -2.53 2.45 -7.17
CA LYS A 460 -3.27 1.21 -6.96
C LYS A 460 -4.66 1.27 -7.61
N VAL A 461 -5.40 2.36 -7.41
CA VAL A 461 -6.70 2.57 -8.05
C VAL A 461 -6.59 2.40 -9.57
N SER A 462 -5.62 3.06 -10.19
CA SER A 462 -5.43 2.99 -11.65
C SER A 462 -5.06 1.56 -12.12
N ARG A 463 -4.28 0.82 -11.34
CA ARG A 463 -3.94 -0.58 -11.62
C ARG A 463 -5.16 -1.49 -11.52
N LEU A 464 -5.99 -1.32 -10.49
CA LEU A 464 -7.24 -2.05 -10.32
C LEU A 464 -8.25 -1.77 -11.45
N MET A 465 -8.27 -0.54 -11.96
CA MET A 465 -9.11 -0.18 -13.11
C MET A 465 -8.66 -0.87 -14.38
N LEU A 466 -7.35 -1.01 -14.62
CA LEU A 466 -6.82 -1.83 -15.72
C LEU A 466 -7.11 -3.32 -15.50
N GLY A 467 -7.00 -3.77 -14.24
CA GLY A 467 -7.45 -5.08 -13.79
C GLY A 467 -6.60 -6.26 -14.24
N VAL A 468 -5.32 -6.08 -14.53
CA VAL A 468 -4.41 -7.18 -14.86
C VAL A 468 -4.11 -8.00 -13.60
N ASP A 469 -4.39 -9.30 -13.65
CA ASP A 469 -4.04 -10.31 -12.66
C ASP A 469 -3.14 -11.36 -13.32
N ASP A 470 -1.85 -11.29 -13.01
CA ASP A 470 -0.79 -12.18 -13.47
C ASP A 470 -0.21 -13.02 -12.31
N SER A 471 -1.02 -13.27 -11.29
CA SER A 471 -0.64 -14.10 -10.14
C SER A 471 -0.46 -15.57 -10.52
N SER A 472 -1.18 -16.06 -11.52
CA SER A 472 -0.96 -17.36 -12.13
C SER A 472 -0.01 -17.23 -13.32
N LEU A 473 1.01 -18.09 -13.37
CA LEU A 473 1.85 -18.20 -14.57
C LEU A 473 1.14 -18.84 -15.76
N GLU A 474 0.12 -19.67 -15.47
CA GLU A 474 -0.60 -20.43 -16.49
C GLU A 474 -1.70 -19.61 -17.16
N THR A 475 -2.35 -18.72 -16.40
CA THR A 475 -3.51 -17.98 -16.90
C THR A 475 -3.46 -16.53 -16.44
N ILE A 476 -3.37 -15.64 -17.39
CA ILE A 476 -3.49 -14.19 -17.17
C ILE A 476 -4.96 -13.81 -17.22
N ARG A 477 -5.44 -13.15 -16.16
CA ARG A 477 -6.79 -12.61 -16.11
C ARG A 477 -6.76 -11.10 -16.26
N ILE A 478 -7.67 -10.57 -17.03
CA ILE A 478 -7.85 -9.13 -17.14
C ILE A 478 -9.31 -8.82 -16.83
N ILE A 479 -9.49 -7.93 -15.85
CA ILE A 479 -10.79 -7.55 -15.31
C ILE A 479 -10.88 -6.03 -15.34
N PRO A 480 -11.16 -5.41 -16.51
CA PRO A 480 -11.28 -3.96 -16.60
C PRO A 480 -12.42 -3.48 -15.70
N ARG A 481 -12.11 -2.52 -14.85
CA ARG A 481 -13.08 -1.91 -13.91
C ARG A 481 -13.19 -0.42 -14.19
N ILE A 482 -13.70 -0.09 -15.35
CA ILE A 482 -13.83 1.29 -15.80
C ILE A 482 -15.16 1.86 -15.32
N PRO A 483 -15.18 3.00 -14.61
CA PRO A 483 -16.41 3.66 -14.20
C PRO A 483 -17.36 3.90 -15.38
N ASP A 484 -18.67 3.88 -15.09
CA ASP A 484 -19.68 4.05 -16.14
C ASP A 484 -19.62 5.41 -16.83
N SER A 485 -19.10 6.42 -16.14
CA SER A 485 -18.87 7.76 -16.69
C SER A 485 -17.61 7.90 -17.55
N TRP A 486 -16.79 6.84 -17.65
CA TRP A 486 -15.55 6.83 -18.44
C TRP A 486 -15.67 5.84 -19.58
N GLN A 487 -15.05 6.14 -20.72
CA GLN A 487 -15.17 5.31 -21.91
C GLN A 487 -14.23 4.12 -21.89
N GLY A 488 -12.98 4.30 -21.43
CA GLY A 488 -12.05 3.18 -21.51
C GLY A 488 -10.68 3.43 -20.86
N VAL A 489 -9.81 2.44 -21.08
CA VAL A 489 -8.41 2.44 -20.65
C VAL A 489 -7.51 1.90 -21.74
N GLU A 490 -6.38 2.55 -21.94
CA GLU A 490 -5.27 2.10 -22.78
C GLU A 490 -4.01 1.96 -21.94
N ALA A 491 -3.36 0.80 -22.01
CA ALA A 491 -2.05 0.58 -21.43
C ALA A 491 -1.06 0.15 -22.53
N ARG A 492 0.17 0.69 -22.47
CA ARG A 492 1.25 0.31 -23.39
C ARG A 492 2.46 -0.10 -22.57
N ASN A 493 3.20 -1.09 -23.09
CA ASN A 493 4.37 -1.68 -22.43
C ASN A 493 4.07 -2.20 -21.02
N TRP A 494 2.81 -2.60 -20.76
CA TRP A 494 2.42 -3.11 -19.45
C TRP A 494 3.11 -4.44 -19.19
N PRO A 495 3.80 -4.62 -18.05
CA PRO A 495 4.47 -5.87 -17.75
C PRO A 495 3.47 -6.91 -17.28
N ILE A 496 3.61 -8.12 -17.77
CA ILE A 496 2.86 -9.30 -17.33
C ILE A 496 3.86 -10.41 -17.01
N ARG A 497 3.66 -11.09 -15.90
CA ARG A 497 4.45 -12.26 -15.52
C ARG A 497 4.05 -13.47 -16.40
N SER A 498 5.03 -14.22 -16.87
CA SER A 498 4.83 -15.43 -17.67
C SER A 498 5.85 -16.51 -17.27
N PRO A 499 5.69 -17.77 -17.71
CA PRO A 499 6.68 -18.82 -17.44
C PRO A 499 8.08 -18.50 -17.98
N SER A 500 8.18 -17.72 -19.05
CA SER A 500 9.45 -17.27 -19.65
C SER A 500 10.08 -16.03 -19.01
N GLY A 501 9.41 -15.47 -18.00
CA GLY A 501 9.79 -14.20 -17.36
C GLY A 501 8.73 -13.13 -17.54
N VAL A 502 9.13 -11.85 -17.55
CA VAL A 502 8.20 -10.74 -17.76
C VAL A 502 8.11 -10.40 -19.23
N ILE A 503 6.91 -10.42 -19.77
CA ILE A 503 6.57 -9.99 -21.13
C ILE A 503 5.93 -8.61 -21.13
N ARG A 504 5.91 -7.94 -22.28
CA ARG A 504 5.31 -6.61 -22.44
C ARG A 504 4.10 -6.67 -23.37
N VAL A 505 2.99 -6.06 -22.93
CA VAL A 505 1.75 -6.03 -23.69
C VAL A 505 1.20 -4.62 -23.86
N ALA A 506 0.44 -4.42 -24.93
CA ALA A 506 -0.47 -3.31 -25.08
C ALA A 506 -1.90 -3.82 -24.85
N ILE A 507 -2.67 -3.08 -24.05
CA ILE A 507 -4.05 -3.39 -23.69
C ILE A 507 -4.91 -2.18 -24.03
N LEU A 508 -6.04 -2.43 -24.66
CA LEU A 508 -7.10 -1.45 -24.87
C LEU A 508 -8.43 -2.07 -24.44
N PHE A 509 -9.15 -1.37 -23.60
CA PHE A 509 -10.54 -1.68 -23.29
C PHE A 509 -11.39 -0.43 -23.52
N GLU A 510 -12.50 -0.58 -24.22
CA GLU A 510 -13.45 0.48 -24.51
C GLU A 510 -14.89 -0.01 -24.27
N ARG A 511 -15.68 0.78 -23.56
CA ARG A 511 -17.11 0.52 -23.37
C ARG A 511 -17.88 0.85 -24.66
N LYS A 512 -18.82 -0.02 -25.03
CA LYS A 512 -19.72 0.16 -26.17
C LYS A 512 -21.16 -0.17 -25.75
N GLY A 513 -21.89 0.84 -25.34
CA GLY A 513 -23.23 0.63 -24.80
C GLY A 513 -23.21 -0.24 -23.53
N THR A 514 -23.93 -1.35 -23.53
CA THR A 514 -23.97 -2.33 -22.44
C THR A 514 -22.81 -3.32 -22.49
N GLY A 515 -22.07 -3.37 -23.60
CA GLY A 515 -20.93 -4.25 -23.82
C GLY A 515 -19.60 -3.52 -23.81
N GLY A 516 -18.62 -4.09 -24.47
CA GLY A 516 -17.30 -3.51 -24.62
C GLY A 516 -16.43 -4.20 -25.66
N GLU A 517 -15.38 -3.52 -26.03
CA GLU A 517 -14.32 -4.03 -26.91
C GLU A 517 -13.02 -4.11 -26.14
N PHE A 518 -12.31 -5.21 -26.29
CA PHE A 518 -11.03 -5.47 -25.65
C PHE A 518 -10.01 -5.93 -26.68
N THR A 519 -8.82 -5.36 -26.61
CA THR A 519 -7.68 -5.77 -27.43
C THR A 519 -6.44 -5.95 -26.56
N LEU A 520 -5.72 -7.05 -26.77
CA LEU A 520 -4.38 -7.29 -26.23
C LEU A 520 -3.42 -7.62 -27.36
N LYS A 521 -2.23 -7.02 -27.32
CA LYS A 521 -1.13 -7.30 -28.24
C LYS A 521 0.15 -7.45 -27.45
N CYS A 522 0.82 -8.58 -27.59
CA CYS A 522 2.14 -8.82 -27.03
C CYS A 522 3.23 -8.12 -27.86
N ALA A 523 4.37 -7.86 -27.24
CA ALA A 523 5.56 -7.41 -27.95
C ALA A 523 6.02 -8.49 -28.98
N PRO A 524 6.80 -8.12 -29.99
CA PRO A 524 7.28 -9.09 -30.98
C PRO A 524 8.04 -10.25 -30.35
N GLY A 525 7.65 -11.47 -30.66
CA GLY A 525 8.26 -12.69 -30.12
C GLY A 525 7.71 -13.17 -28.77
N GLU A 526 6.85 -12.37 -28.12
CA GLU A 526 6.23 -12.71 -26.85
C GLU A 526 4.83 -13.29 -27.03
N GLU A 527 4.40 -14.10 -26.06
CA GLU A 527 3.11 -14.79 -26.08
C GLU A 527 2.58 -14.99 -24.65
N VAL A 528 1.27 -14.92 -24.47
CA VAL A 528 0.55 -15.30 -23.25
C VAL A 528 -0.06 -16.68 -23.47
N ASP A 529 0.22 -17.64 -22.59
CA ASP A 529 -0.25 -19.02 -22.74
C ASP A 529 -1.77 -19.11 -22.69
N ASN A 530 -2.38 -18.59 -21.65
CA ASN A 530 -3.84 -18.50 -21.52
C ASN A 530 -4.23 -17.09 -21.08
N LEU A 531 -5.16 -16.51 -21.80
CA LEU A 531 -5.78 -15.23 -21.49
C LEU A 531 -7.25 -15.40 -21.17
N GLU A 532 -7.70 -14.86 -20.05
CA GLU A 532 -9.12 -14.74 -19.71
C GLU A 532 -9.44 -13.26 -19.46
N VAL A 533 -10.49 -12.75 -20.10
CA VAL A 533 -10.93 -11.36 -19.97
C VAL A 533 -12.38 -11.32 -19.51
N ARG A 534 -12.66 -10.60 -18.43
CA ARG A 534 -14.02 -10.34 -17.97
C ARG A 534 -14.59 -9.13 -18.69
N MET A 535 -15.56 -9.35 -19.54
CA MET A 535 -16.17 -8.32 -20.38
C MET A 535 -17.57 -7.95 -19.89
N PRO A 536 -17.96 -6.67 -19.89
CA PRO A 536 -19.36 -6.31 -19.65
C PRO A 536 -20.24 -6.86 -20.77
N SER A 537 -21.50 -7.13 -20.45
CA SER A 537 -22.53 -7.56 -21.39
C SER A 537 -23.89 -7.11 -20.91
N LYS A 538 -24.92 -7.22 -21.73
CA LYS A 538 -26.30 -6.87 -21.40
C LYS A 538 -26.80 -7.52 -20.10
N ASP A 539 -26.36 -8.75 -19.84
CA ASP A 539 -26.80 -9.53 -18.68
C ASP A 539 -25.77 -9.53 -17.52
N GLY A 540 -24.84 -8.57 -17.50
CA GLY A 540 -23.81 -8.42 -16.47
C GLY A 540 -22.40 -8.57 -17.03
N TYR A 541 -21.71 -9.67 -16.69
CA TYR A 541 -20.35 -9.92 -17.15
C TYR A 541 -20.19 -11.31 -17.75
N VAL A 542 -19.38 -11.42 -18.79
CA VAL A 542 -19.01 -12.69 -19.43
C VAL A 542 -17.49 -12.83 -19.49
N TRP A 543 -17.00 -14.05 -19.34
CA TRP A 543 -15.61 -14.38 -19.55
C TRP A 543 -15.36 -14.73 -21.01
N ARG A 544 -14.29 -14.18 -21.58
CA ARG A 544 -13.75 -14.53 -22.89
C ARG A 544 -12.35 -15.06 -22.72
N GLY A 545 -12.03 -16.18 -23.33
CA GLY A 545 -10.72 -16.83 -23.20
C GLY A 545 -10.08 -17.15 -24.54
N LYS A 546 -8.76 -17.16 -24.57
CA LYS A 546 -7.94 -17.53 -25.72
C LYS A 546 -6.62 -18.13 -25.24
N LYS A 547 -6.14 -19.18 -25.94
CA LYS A 547 -4.83 -19.78 -25.69
C LYS A 547 -3.81 -19.31 -26.72
N HIS A 548 -2.54 -19.33 -26.34
CA HIS A 548 -1.39 -18.98 -27.18
C HIS A 548 -1.56 -17.61 -27.84
N VAL A 549 -1.63 -16.58 -27.00
CA VAL A 549 -2.07 -15.25 -27.41
C VAL A 549 -0.88 -14.33 -27.70
N ARG A 550 -0.66 -14.04 -28.98
CA ARG A 550 0.15 -12.88 -29.43
C ARG A 550 -0.71 -11.66 -29.68
N PHE A 551 -1.96 -11.91 -30.08
CA PHE A 551 -2.99 -10.92 -30.27
C PHE A 551 -4.36 -11.48 -29.92
N ALA A 552 -5.14 -10.75 -29.14
CA ALA A 552 -6.53 -11.05 -28.84
C ALA A 552 -7.41 -9.83 -29.11
N HIS A 553 -8.59 -10.08 -29.63
CA HIS A 553 -9.66 -9.11 -29.75
C HIS A 553 -10.96 -9.79 -29.32
N PHE A 554 -11.70 -9.16 -28.43
CA PHE A 554 -13.01 -9.61 -27.94
C PHE A 554 -14.00 -8.48 -28.01
N GLU A 555 -15.23 -8.79 -28.36
CA GLU A 555 -16.34 -7.84 -28.39
C GLU A 555 -17.57 -8.45 -27.70
N THR A 556 -18.33 -7.60 -27.02
CA THR A 556 -19.62 -7.94 -26.40
C THR A 556 -20.63 -6.84 -26.68
N HIS A 557 -21.91 -7.22 -26.74
CA HIS A 557 -23.02 -6.31 -27.08
C HIS A 557 -24.02 -6.18 -25.93
#